data_9b3c4f6385bde6b2260db338fc2e5e60
#
_entry.id   9b3c4f6385bde6b2260db338fc2e5e60
#
_cell.length_a   1.000
_cell.length_b   1.000
_cell.length_c   1.000
_cell.angle_alpha   90.00
_cell.angle_beta   90.00
_cell.angle_gamma   90.00
#
_symmetry.space_group_name_H-M   'P 1'
#
loop_
_entity.id
_entity.type
_entity.pdbx_description
1 polymer ?
#
loop_
_entity_poly.entity_id
_entity_poly.type
_entity_poly.pdbx_seq_one_letter_code
_entity_poly.pdbx_strand_id
1 'polypeptide(L)'
;PVPRPLTRRALLRGAVVLGAATATGALAGPVGGVAAPAPAHAAVPGFPTFRYLGQPLDRSALRYNPTHALIFPSVRYVAGRVEDPLGRWYMYYAPHDAPGGICLAYADSVTGPWREHPANPIIPRTWAGFDVSHVSSPDAFWNPADRRIYLFFHGENHTTRVASSADGRSFTYHNRVVGTYMLPGVSETSYARVFPHPTQSGVYVMLLMGNPGGTRKIYVGWTHSVTSGWQLQPELHLAPAAGEGGQVSGAHYWSRNGGGHVVYHAGSGNIHVARVGTGFDREDHLGVLYDSGSAAPDHGRAAAPSFVEVDGRLHMFYE
;
A
#
# COMPACT_ATOMS: atom_id res chain seq x y z
N PRO A 1 -29.11 -10.81 -5.46
CA PRO A 1 -29.27 -10.29 -4.12
C PRO A 1 -28.16 -9.27 -3.86
N VAL A 2 -28.56 -8.01 -3.78
CA VAL A 2 -27.66 -6.91 -3.45
C VAL A 2 -27.14 -7.13 -2.03
N PRO A 3 -25.83 -7.07 -1.75
CA PRO A 3 -25.33 -7.12 -0.39
C PRO A 3 -26.00 -6.01 0.41
N ARG A 4 -26.57 -6.34 1.56
CA ARG A 4 -27.18 -5.36 2.48
C ARG A 4 -26.06 -4.45 2.99
N PRO A 5 -26.28 -3.15 3.14
CA PRO A 5 -25.32 -2.23 3.73
C PRO A 5 -24.99 -2.71 5.15
N LEU A 6 -23.70 -2.80 5.46
CA LEU A 6 -23.21 -3.10 6.80
C LEU A 6 -23.52 -1.89 7.70
N THR A 7 -24.44 -2.06 8.62
CA THR A 7 -24.77 -1.00 9.58
C THR A 7 -23.91 -1.14 10.83
N ARG A 8 -23.21 -0.08 11.20
CA ARG A 8 -22.59 0.06 12.52
C ARG A 8 -23.71 0.03 13.60
N ARG A 9 -23.76 -1.06 14.37
CA ARG A 9 -24.43 -1.03 15.68
C ARG A 9 -23.52 -1.58 16.74
N ALA A 10 -23.21 -0.67 17.69
CA ALA A 10 -22.70 -0.90 19.05
C ALA A 10 -21.25 -1.41 19.14
N LEU A 11 -20.37 -0.87 19.93
CA LEU A 11 -20.44 -0.61 21.38
C LEU A 11 -19.23 0.25 21.77
N LEU A 12 -19.50 1.46 22.18
CA LEU A 12 -18.61 2.20 23.07
C LEU A 12 -18.90 1.78 24.51
N ARG A 13 -18.03 0.99 25.13
CA ARG A 13 -17.85 0.91 26.59
C ARG A 13 -16.50 0.27 26.89
N GLY A 14 -15.65 1.01 27.58
CA GLY A 14 -14.44 0.44 28.17
C GLY A 14 -13.41 1.47 28.60
N ALA A 15 -13.61 1.98 29.79
CA ALA A 15 -12.70 2.31 30.88
C ALA A 15 -11.32 2.94 30.57
N VAL A 16 -11.21 4.20 30.95
CA VAL A 16 -9.96 4.93 31.24
C VAL A 16 -9.36 4.38 32.53
N VAL A 17 -8.10 4.00 32.51
CA VAL A 17 -7.26 3.86 33.71
C VAL A 17 -6.15 4.90 33.62
N LEU A 18 -6.23 5.92 34.45
CA LEU A 18 -5.12 6.86 34.73
C LEU A 18 -4.11 6.19 35.64
N GLY A 19 -2.88 6.10 35.20
CA GLY A 19 -1.73 5.80 36.06
C GLY A 19 -0.82 7.02 36.12
N ALA A 20 -0.72 7.66 37.32
CA ALA A 20 0.21 8.71 37.59
C ALA A 20 1.56 8.10 38.03
N ALA A 21 2.66 8.51 37.43
CA ALA A 21 4.00 8.22 37.87
C ALA A 21 4.71 9.51 38.28
N THR A 22 5.15 9.57 39.52
CA THR A 22 5.90 10.65 40.14
C THR A 22 7.39 10.57 39.76
N ALA A 23 7.95 11.70 39.34
CA ALA A 23 9.38 11.86 39.10
C ALA A 23 10.12 12.24 40.36
N THR A 24 11.17 11.52 40.67
CA THR A 24 12.22 11.95 41.61
C THR A 24 13.53 12.16 40.85
N GLY A 25 14.08 13.37 40.95
CA GLY A 25 15.31 13.77 40.29
C GLY A 25 16.56 13.28 41.02
N ALA A 26 17.60 12.98 40.23
CA ALA A 26 18.98 12.94 40.69
C ALA A 26 19.89 13.56 39.62
N LEU A 27 20.65 14.57 40.00
CA LEU A 27 21.69 15.22 39.21
C LEU A 27 22.97 14.36 39.24
N ALA A 28 23.48 13.99 38.06
CA ALA A 28 24.86 13.51 37.91
C ALA A 28 25.42 14.00 36.56
N GLY A 29 26.63 14.53 36.58
CA GLY A 29 27.34 15.22 35.52
C GLY A 29 27.82 14.33 34.35
N PRO A 30 28.52 14.93 33.34
CA PRO A 30 28.63 14.35 32.00
C PRO A 30 29.73 13.30 31.94
N VAL A 31 29.32 12.07 31.64
CA VAL A 31 30.19 11.02 31.11
C VAL A 31 29.71 10.76 29.68
N GLY A 32 30.62 10.80 28.70
CA GLY A 32 30.31 10.58 27.28
C GLY A 32 29.52 9.29 27.06
N GLY A 33 28.20 9.43 27.01
CA GLY A 33 27.28 8.34 26.78
C GLY A 33 27.22 8.05 25.29
N VAL A 34 27.59 6.83 24.93
CA VAL A 34 27.11 6.20 23.69
C VAL A 34 25.59 6.33 23.77
N ALA A 35 24.99 7.04 22.80
CA ALA A 35 23.54 7.16 22.74
C ALA A 35 22.95 5.76 22.76
N ALA A 36 22.11 5.47 23.75
CA ALA A 36 21.36 4.23 23.78
C ALA A 36 20.53 4.17 22.50
N PRO A 37 20.48 3.01 21.82
CA PRO A 37 19.60 2.86 20.68
C PRO A 37 18.18 3.22 21.13
N ALA A 38 17.47 4.01 20.32
CA ALA A 38 16.07 4.32 20.56
C ALA A 38 15.32 3.01 20.87
N PRO A 39 14.38 3.01 21.81
CA PRO A 39 13.66 1.79 22.15
C PRO A 39 13.02 1.25 20.89
N ALA A 40 13.40 0.05 20.49
CA ALA A 40 12.74 -0.66 19.41
C ALA A 40 11.26 -0.75 19.79
N HIS A 41 10.35 -0.29 18.94
CA HIS A 41 8.92 -0.47 19.16
C HIS A 41 8.67 -1.96 19.40
N ALA A 42 7.91 -2.28 20.45
CA ALA A 42 7.60 -3.66 20.77
C ALA A 42 6.90 -4.29 19.56
N ALA A 43 7.43 -5.39 19.07
CA ALA A 43 6.84 -6.12 17.95
C ALA A 43 5.37 -6.46 18.28
N VAL A 44 4.48 -6.34 17.30
CA VAL A 44 3.07 -6.71 17.48
C VAL A 44 3.01 -8.21 17.80
N PRO A 45 2.47 -8.62 18.96
CA PRO A 45 2.47 -10.02 19.36
C PRO A 45 1.83 -10.94 18.31
N GLY A 46 2.51 -12.03 17.97
CA GLY A 46 2.04 -12.99 16.98
C GLY A 46 2.24 -12.57 15.51
N PHE A 47 2.83 -11.40 15.25
CA PHE A 47 3.19 -10.97 13.91
C PHE A 47 4.68 -11.21 13.61
N PRO A 48 5.07 -11.36 12.32
CA PRO A 48 6.47 -11.57 11.96
C PRO A 48 7.29 -10.32 12.21
N THR A 49 8.57 -10.51 12.49
CA THR A 49 9.60 -9.46 12.45
C THR A 49 10.28 -9.52 11.07
N PHE A 50 10.69 -8.35 10.57
CA PHE A 50 11.35 -8.22 9.28
C PHE A 50 12.83 -7.95 9.44
N ARG A 51 13.62 -8.51 8.52
CA ARG A 51 15.04 -8.22 8.36
C ARG A 51 15.25 -7.56 7.01
N TYR A 52 15.93 -6.43 6.99
CA TYR A 52 16.31 -5.76 5.75
C TYR A 52 17.23 -6.66 4.89
N LEU A 53 16.92 -6.81 3.62
CA LEU A 53 17.64 -7.65 2.66
C LEU A 53 18.45 -6.83 1.64
N GLY A 54 18.15 -5.55 1.46
CA GLY A 54 18.79 -4.69 0.48
C GLY A 54 17.77 -3.94 -0.39
N GLN A 55 18.28 -3.04 -1.22
CA GLN A 55 17.49 -2.32 -2.22
C GLN A 55 17.40 -3.18 -3.49
N PRO A 56 16.20 -3.50 -3.98
CA PRO A 56 16.03 -4.32 -5.18
C PRO A 56 16.46 -3.59 -6.47
N LEU A 57 16.36 -2.25 -6.49
CA LEU A 57 16.73 -1.39 -7.62
C LEU A 57 17.74 -0.33 -7.16
N ASP A 58 18.84 -0.22 -7.88
CA ASP A 58 19.76 0.91 -7.74
C ASP A 58 19.18 2.13 -8.46
N ARG A 59 18.67 3.09 -7.69
CA ARG A 59 18.05 4.31 -8.21
C ARG A 59 18.97 5.14 -9.11
N SER A 60 20.27 5.06 -8.89
CA SER A 60 21.27 5.79 -9.69
C SER A 60 21.52 5.18 -11.06
N ALA A 61 21.23 3.88 -11.21
CA ALA A 61 21.42 3.12 -12.44
C ALA A 61 20.19 3.05 -13.34
N LEU A 62 19.03 3.53 -12.87
CA LEU A 62 17.78 3.50 -13.65
C LEU A 62 17.81 4.49 -14.81
N ARG A 63 17.34 4.05 -15.96
CA ARG A 63 17.18 4.87 -17.18
C ARG A 63 16.06 5.88 -17.03
N TYR A 64 14.98 5.48 -16.36
CA TYR A 64 13.83 6.33 -16.09
C TYR A 64 13.63 6.54 -14.59
N ASN A 65 14.10 7.65 -14.10
CA ASN A 65 13.93 8.08 -12.71
C ASN A 65 14.01 9.61 -12.61
N PRO A 66 13.02 10.34 -13.17
CA PRO A 66 13.10 11.80 -13.30
C PRO A 66 13.09 12.56 -11.97
N THR A 67 12.64 11.93 -10.88
CA THR A 67 12.51 12.60 -9.58
C THR A 67 13.48 12.05 -8.52
N HIS A 68 14.29 11.03 -8.89
CA HIS A 68 15.19 10.33 -7.97
C HIS A 68 14.51 9.69 -6.76
N ALA A 69 13.18 9.58 -6.76
CA ALA A 69 12.37 8.96 -5.72
C ALA A 69 11.42 7.94 -6.34
N LEU A 70 11.49 6.71 -5.87
CA LEU A 70 10.63 5.60 -6.34
C LEU A 70 9.66 5.25 -5.25
N ILE A 71 8.39 5.07 -5.64
CA ILE A 71 7.32 4.79 -4.69
C ILE A 71 6.44 3.62 -5.11
N PHE A 72 5.70 3.13 -4.15
CA PHE A 72 4.53 2.28 -4.27
C PHE A 72 4.81 0.98 -5.01
N PRO A 73 5.74 0.14 -4.54
CA PRO A 73 6.02 -1.14 -5.18
C PRO A 73 4.78 -2.04 -5.16
N SER A 74 4.51 -2.70 -6.29
CA SER A 74 3.50 -3.75 -6.42
C SER A 74 4.15 -4.96 -7.07
N VAL A 75 4.44 -5.98 -6.26
CA VAL A 75 5.21 -7.15 -6.69
C VAL A 75 4.28 -8.33 -6.93
N ARG A 76 4.45 -8.99 -8.08
CA ARG A 76 3.59 -10.12 -8.49
C ARG A 76 4.39 -11.26 -9.10
N TYR A 77 4.04 -12.49 -8.73
CA TYR A 77 4.48 -13.69 -9.43
C TYR A 77 3.71 -13.82 -10.75
N VAL A 78 4.41 -13.94 -11.88
CA VAL A 78 3.81 -13.91 -13.21
C VAL A 78 4.08 -15.17 -14.04
N ALA A 79 5.02 -16.02 -13.62
CA ALA A 79 5.33 -17.25 -14.36
C ALA A 79 4.10 -18.17 -14.47
N GLY A 80 3.78 -18.60 -15.68
CA GLY A 80 2.60 -19.40 -15.99
C GLY A 80 1.27 -18.64 -15.94
N ARG A 81 1.32 -17.32 -15.69
CA ARG A 81 0.14 -16.43 -15.65
C ARG A 81 0.05 -15.55 -16.88
N VAL A 82 1.09 -14.77 -17.14
CA VAL A 82 1.14 -13.85 -18.28
C VAL A 82 1.75 -14.51 -19.51
N GLU A 83 1.48 -13.92 -20.68
CA GLU A 83 2.08 -14.32 -21.94
C GLU A 83 3.53 -13.85 -22.01
N ASP A 84 4.44 -14.72 -22.46
CA ASP A 84 5.86 -14.45 -22.68
C ASP A 84 6.52 -13.60 -21.57
N PRO A 85 6.60 -14.09 -20.32
CA PRO A 85 7.12 -13.31 -19.20
C PRO A 85 8.63 -13.08 -19.32
N LEU A 86 9.09 -11.86 -19.01
CA LEU A 86 10.51 -11.50 -18.97
C LEU A 86 11.28 -12.13 -17.79
N GLY A 87 10.56 -12.63 -16.81
CA GLY A 87 11.05 -13.28 -15.62
C GLY A 87 9.89 -13.80 -14.79
N ARG A 88 10.17 -14.48 -13.69
CA ARG A 88 9.11 -15.07 -12.83
C ARG A 88 8.35 -14.05 -12.01
N TRP A 89 8.96 -12.86 -11.78
CA TRP A 89 8.47 -11.81 -10.92
C TRP A 89 8.45 -10.48 -11.66
N TYR A 90 7.37 -9.72 -11.47
CA TYR A 90 7.22 -8.35 -11.92
C TYR A 90 7.05 -7.45 -10.72
N MET A 91 7.67 -6.28 -10.76
CA MET A 91 7.49 -5.20 -9.80
C MET A 91 7.09 -3.95 -10.57
N TYR A 92 5.87 -3.49 -10.36
CA TYR A 92 5.41 -2.19 -10.82
C TYR A 92 5.75 -1.15 -9.76
N TYR A 93 6.24 0.00 -10.19
CA TYR A 93 6.63 1.11 -9.34
C TYR A 93 6.49 2.43 -10.11
N ALA A 94 6.67 3.58 -9.45
CA ALA A 94 6.62 4.87 -10.10
C ALA A 94 7.61 5.86 -9.49
N PRO A 95 8.08 6.87 -10.24
CA PRO A 95 8.62 8.09 -9.66
C PRO A 95 7.57 8.80 -8.81
N HIS A 96 7.98 9.46 -7.73
CA HIS A 96 7.07 10.05 -6.75
C HIS A 96 6.28 11.24 -7.31
N ASP A 97 7.00 12.20 -7.92
CA ASP A 97 6.43 13.46 -8.38
C ASP A 97 6.28 13.49 -9.91
N ALA A 98 5.74 14.60 -10.41
CA ALA A 98 5.64 14.84 -11.84
C ALA A 98 7.02 14.75 -12.56
N PRO A 99 7.07 14.14 -13.73
CA PRO A 99 5.96 13.67 -14.56
C PRO A 99 5.38 12.32 -14.14
N GLY A 100 5.95 11.63 -13.15
CA GLY A 100 5.55 10.28 -12.76
C GLY A 100 5.84 9.26 -13.87
N GLY A 101 4.92 8.35 -14.08
CA GLY A 101 5.01 7.25 -15.04
C GLY A 101 5.04 5.90 -14.33
N ILE A 102 4.24 4.95 -14.81
CA ILE A 102 4.30 3.60 -14.25
C ILE A 102 5.45 2.86 -14.91
N CYS A 103 6.32 2.32 -14.08
CA CYS A 103 7.50 1.57 -14.48
C CYS A 103 7.35 0.09 -14.12
N LEU A 104 8.11 -0.75 -14.82
CA LEU A 104 8.20 -2.18 -14.60
C LEU A 104 9.67 -2.56 -14.35
N ALA A 105 9.90 -3.40 -13.35
CA ALA A 105 11.10 -4.21 -13.22
C ALA A 105 10.73 -5.70 -13.16
N TYR A 106 11.66 -6.57 -13.51
CA TYR A 106 11.44 -8.01 -13.54
C TYR A 106 12.64 -8.78 -12.99
N ALA A 107 12.39 -9.98 -12.47
CA ALA A 107 13.42 -10.87 -11.93
C ALA A 107 12.98 -12.33 -12.00
N ASP A 108 13.95 -13.24 -11.92
CA ASP A 108 13.71 -14.68 -11.82
C ASP A 108 13.55 -15.15 -10.36
N SER A 109 14.02 -14.35 -9.40
CA SER A 109 13.85 -14.58 -7.97
C SER A 109 13.20 -13.36 -7.32
N VAL A 110 12.42 -13.58 -6.27
CA VAL A 110 11.80 -12.49 -5.48
C VAL A 110 12.85 -11.57 -4.85
N THR A 111 14.02 -12.09 -4.56
CA THR A 111 15.15 -11.32 -4.02
C THR A 111 16.06 -10.72 -5.11
N GLY A 112 15.73 -10.92 -6.38
CA GLY A 112 16.48 -10.38 -7.50
C GLY A 112 17.54 -11.34 -8.07
N PRO A 113 18.49 -10.85 -8.88
CA PRO A 113 18.63 -9.43 -9.25
C PRO A 113 17.44 -8.90 -10.09
N TRP A 114 16.96 -7.71 -9.73
CA TRP A 114 15.91 -7.03 -10.47
C TRP A 114 16.49 -6.22 -11.62
N ARG A 115 15.80 -6.23 -12.76
CA ARG A 115 16.18 -5.52 -13.98
C ARG A 115 15.09 -4.56 -14.39
N GLU A 116 15.46 -3.33 -14.68
CA GLU A 116 14.53 -2.33 -15.23
C GLU A 116 14.06 -2.74 -16.64
N HIS A 117 12.77 -2.56 -16.91
CA HIS A 117 12.23 -2.75 -18.27
C HIS A 117 12.74 -1.63 -19.20
N PRO A 118 13.27 -1.97 -20.41
CA PRO A 118 13.94 -0.98 -21.27
C PRO A 118 13.00 0.09 -21.83
N ALA A 119 11.68 -0.15 -21.87
CA ALA A 119 10.69 0.79 -22.37
C ALA A 119 9.98 1.57 -21.24
N ASN A 120 10.56 1.65 -20.04
CA ASN A 120 9.98 2.48 -18.98
C ASN A 120 9.93 3.97 -19.38
N PRO A 121 8.85 4.68 -19.02
CA PRO A 121 7.67 4.20 -18.33
C PRO A 121 6.73 3.44 -19.27
N ILE A 122 6.19 2.29 -18.82
CA ILE A 122 5.22 1.50 -19.59
C ILE A 122 3.84 2.19 -19.67
N ILE A 123 3.52 3.08 -18.74
CA ILE A 123 2.37 3.98 -18.79
C ILE A 123 2.87 5.41 -18.48
N PRO A 124 3.01 6.26 -19.48
CA PRO A 124 3.39 7.66 -19.28
C PRO A 124 2.18 8.53 -18.88
N ARG A 125 2.44 9.77 -18.43
CA ARG A 125 1.40 10.72 -18.03
C ARG A 125 0.44 11.15 -19.16
N THR A 126 0.93 11.09 -20.40
CA THR A 126 0.13 11.32 -21.60
C THR A 126 -0.05 9.98 -22.31
N TRP A 127 -1.24 9.39 -22.24
CA TRP A 127 -1.46 8.05 -22.75
C TRP A 127 -2.96 7.75 -22.94
N ALA A 128 -3.30 7.02 -24.02
CA ALA A 128 -4.62 6.40 -24.24
C ALA A 128 -5.81 7.36 -24.03
N GLY A 129 -5.67 8.61 -24.47
CA GLY A 129 -6.75 9.60 -24.43
C GLY A 129 -6.81 10.41 -23.12
N PHE A 130 -5.83 10.29 -22.23
CA PHE A 130 -5.65 11.21 -21.13
C PHE A 130 -4.28 11.92 -21.18
N ASP A 131 -4.23 13.14 -20.67
CA ASP A 131 -3.03 13.94 -20.43
C ASP A 131 -3.17 14.57 -19.04
N VAL A 132 -2.25 14.22 -18.15
CA VAL A 132 -2.33 14.58 -16.73
C VAL A 132 -0.98 15.08 -16.24
N SER A 133 -0.93 15.75 -15.10
CA SER A 133 0.32 16.27 -14.54
C SER A 133 1.31 15.15 -14.21
N HIS A 134 0.81 14.03 -13.68
CA HIS A 134 1.59 12.83 -13.37
C HIS A 134 0.69 11.60 -13.29
N VAL A 135 1.28 10.41 -13.37
CA VAL A 135 0.70 9.12 -12.99
C VAL A 135 1.62 8.41 -12.03
N SER A 136 1.06 7.78 -10.99
CA SER A 136 1.85 7.15 -9.95
C SER A 136 1.07 6.07 -9.19
N SER A 137 1.72 5.47 -8.19
CA SER A 137 1.18 4.51 -7.22
C SER A 137 0.47 3.31 -7.86
N PRO A 138 1.22 2.51 -8.65
CA PRO A 138 0.64 1.35 -9.32
C PRO A 138 0.28 0.24 -8.34
N ASP A 139 -0.87 -0.41 -8.58
CA ASP A 139 -1.16 -1.72 -8.01
C ASP A 139 -1.58 -2.69 -9.08
N ALA A 140 -0.87 -3.80 -9.18
CA ALA A 140 -1.17 -4.87 -10.10
C ALA A 140 -2.01 -5.94 -9.43
N PHE A 141 -3.05 -6.39 -10.12
CA PHE A 141 -3.92 -7.49 -9.72
C PHE A 141 -4.00 -8.52 -10.84
N TRP A 142 -3.65 -9.77 -10.56
CA TRP A 142 -3.86 -10.88 -11.51
C TRP A 142 -5.28 -11.41 -11.37
N ASN A 143 -6.03 -11.36 -12.46
CA ASN A 143 -7.36 -11.94 -12.54
C ASN A 143 -7.31 -13.30 -13.26
N PRO A 144 -7.55 -14.42 -12.56
CA PRO A 144 -7.51 -15.74 -13.18
C PRO A 144 -8.69 -16.01 -14.12
N ALA A 145 -9.80 -15.27 -14.01
CA ALA A 145 -11.00 -15.49 -14.81
C ALA A 145 -10.79 -15.16 -16.30
N ASP A 146 -10.03 -14.11 -16.58
CA ASP A 146 -9.72 -13.67 -17.94
C ASP A 146 -8.23 -13.71 -18.29
N ARG A 147 -7.40 -14.20 -17.34
CA ARG A 147 -5.95 -14.35 -17.48
C ARG A 147 -5.25 -13.03 -17.84
N ARG A 148 -5.60 -11.94 -17.16
CA ARG A 148 -5.00 -10.61 -17.36
C ARG A 148 -4.47 -10.04 -16.05
N ILE A 149 -3.44 -9.22 -16.17
CA ILE A 149 -3.04 -8.29 -15.11
C ILE A 149 -3.87 -7.02 -15.29
N TYR A 150 -4.56 -6.62 -14.24
CA TYR A 150 -5.16 -5.30 -14.11
C TYR A 150 -4.23 -4.42 -13.31
N LEU A 151 -3.94 -3.24 -13.82
CA LEU A 151 -3.07 -2.26 -13.20
C LEU A 151 -3.89 -1.03 -12.84
N PHE A 152 -3.99 -0.75 -11.54
CA PHE A 152 -4.60 0.43 -11.00
C PHE A 152 -3.52 1.48 -10.74
N PHE A 153 -3.79 2.73 -11.04
CA PHE A 153 -2.87 3.84 -10.83
C PHE A 153 -3.65 5.15 -10.75
N HIS A 154 -3.09 6.14 -10.07
CA HIS A 154 -3.70 7.47 -10.05
C HIS A 154 -3.03 8.41 -11.06
N GLY A 155 -3.77 9.46 -11.42
CA GLY A 155 -3.24 10.66 -12.04
C GLY A 155 -3.85 11.86 -11.32
N GLU A 156 -3.06 12.87 -11.01
CA GLU A 156 -3.39 14.10 -10.27
C GLU A 156 -3.95 13.83 -8.85
N ASN A 157 -3.61 12.75 -8.19
CA ASN A 157 -4.05 12.34 -6.85
C ASN A 157 -5.56 12.25 -6.60
N HIS A 158 -6.42 12.76 -7.47
CA HIS A 158 -7.87 12.80 -7.28
C HIS A 158 -8.65 11.79 -8.14
N THR A 159 -7.93 10.97 -8.92
CA THR A 159 -8.55 10.00 -9.85
C THR A 159 -7.75 8.71 -9.91
N THR A 160 -8.39 7.58 -9.63
CA THR A 160 -7.83 6.24 -9.86
C THR A 160 -8.32 5.68 -11.19
N ARG A 161 -7.40 5.16 -11.99
CA ARG A 161 -7.59 4.59 -13.33
C ARG A 161 -7.26 3.10 -13.34
N VAL A 162 -7.76 2.39 -14.36
CA VAL A 162 -7.44 0.99 -14.57
C VAL A 162 -7.10 0.70 -16.03
N ALA A 163 -6.08 -0.13 -16.22
CA ALA A 163 -5.69 -0.73 -17.48
C ALA A 163 -5.48 -2.22 -17.31
N SER A 164 -5.49 -3.00 -18.39
CA SER A 164 -5.20 -4.43 -18.34
C SER A 164 -4.24 -4.89 -19.43
N SER A 165 -3.57 -6.02 -19.14
CA SER A 165 -2.58 -6.61 -20.03
C SER A 165 -2.58 -8.14 -19.95
N ALA A 166 -2.35 -8.82 -21.08
CA ALA A 166 -2.11 -10.26 -21.13
C ALA A 166 -0.65 -10.60 -20.80
N ASP A 167 0.29 -9.73 -21.18
CA ASP A 167 1.73 -9.92 -21.00
C ASP A 167 2.33 -9.17 -19.79
N GLY A 168 1.53 -8.30 -19.14
CA GLY A 168 1.95 -7.46 -18.02
C GLY A 168 2.89 -6.31 -18.39
N ARG A 169 3.07 -6.02 -19.68
CA ARG A 169 3.96 -4.97 -20.23
C ARG A 169 3.21 -3.99 -21.12
N SER A 170 2.37 -4.53 -22.00
CA SER A 170 1.58 -3.80 -22.96
C SER A 170 0.16 -3.69 -22.45
N PHE A 171 -0.23 -2.51 -21.99
CA PHE A 171 -1.52 -2.28 -21.35
C PHE A 171 -2.53 -1.64 -22.28
N THR A 172 -3.79 -2.02 -22.14
CA THR A 172 -4.96 -1.36 -22.72
C THR A 172 -5.67 -0.59 -21.61
N TYR A 173 -5.85 0.71 -21.81
CA TYR A 173 -6.60 1.56 -20.89
C TYR A 173 -8.09 1.24 -20.95
N HIS A 174 -8.74 1.19 -19.79
CA HIS A 174 -10.19 0.98 -19.71
C HIS A 174 -10.91 2.24 -19.29
N ASN A 175 -10.69 2.69 -18.03
CA ASN A 175 -11.54 3.71 -17.46
C ASN A 175 -10.91 4.40 -16.23
N ARG A 176 -11.52 5.51 -15.85
CA ARG A 176 -11.44 6.06 -14.49
C ARG A 176 -12.44 5.29 -13.63
N VAL A 177 -11.98 4.67 -12.55
CA VAL A 177 -12.82 3.80 -11.71
C VAL A 177 -13.23 4.46 -10.41
N VAL A 178 -12.41 5.39 -9.88
CA VAL A 178 -12.69 6.15 -8.68
C VAL A 178 -12.25 7.60 -8.88
N GLY A 179 -13.00 8.52 -8.28
CA GLY A 179 -12.66 9.93 -8.21
C GLY A 179 -13.21 10.57 -6.94
N THR A 180 -12.74 11.76 -6.59
CA THR A 180 -13.13 12.50 -5.38
C THR A 180 -14.63 12.76 -5.28
N TYR A 181 -15.32 12.81 -6.42
CA TYR A 181 -16.79 12.96 -6.46
C TYR A 181 -17.55 11.78 -5.82
N MET A 182 -16.87 10.64 -5.60
CA MET A 182 -17.48 9.46 -4.97
C MET A 182 -17.38 9.48 -3.43
N LEU A 183 -16.56 10.38 -2.87
CA LEU A 183 -16.35 10.54 -1.43
C LEU A 183 -16.54 12.03 -1.07
N PRO A 184 -17.68 12.44 -0.54
CA PRO A 184 -17.94 13.84 -0.18
C PRO A 184 -16.89 14.41 0.78
N GLY A 185 -16.37 15.61 0.47
CA GLY A 185 -15.40 16.30 1.30
C GLY A 185 -13.95 15.78 1.21
N VAL A 186 -13.68 14.86 0.29
CA VAL A 186 -12.35 14.30 0.05
C VAL A 186 -11.67 15.03 -1.11
N SER A 187 -10.43 15.45 -0.94
CA SER A 187 -9.62 16.12 -1.96
C SER A 187 -8.71 15.19 -2.76
N GLU A 188 -8.46 13.97 -2.27
CA GLU A 188 -7.63 12.96 -2.93
C GLU A 188 -8.32 11.59 -2.92
N THR A 189 -8.16 10.81 -4.00
CA THR A 189 -8.56 9.40 -4.11
C THR A 189 -7.47 8.64 -4.87
N SER A 190 -6.47 8.18 -4.14
CA SER A 190 -5.26 7.59 -4.72
C SER A 190 -4.76 6.39 -3.90
N TYR A 191 -3.60 5.85 -4.24
CA TYR A 191 -2.95 4.73 -3.54
C TYR A 191 -3.85 3.50 -3.43
N ALA A 192 -4.55 3.17 -4.52
CA ALA A 192 -5.44 2.01 -4.57
C ALA A 192 -4.66 0.69 -4.49
N ARG A 193 -5.19 -0.26 -3.73
CA ARG A 193 -4.81 -1.68 -3.73
C ARG A 193 -6.04 -2.53 -3.94
N VAL A 194 -6.00 -3.41 -4.93
CA VAL A 194 -7.16 -4.21 -5.35
C VAL A 194 -6.89 -5.70 -5.20
N PHE A 195 -7.88 -6.42 -4.66
CA PHE A 195 -7.78 -7.85 -4.41
C PHE A 195 -9.18 -8.49 -4.43
N PRO A 196 -9.29 -9.83 -4.61
CA PRO A 196 -10.56 -10.54 -4.46
C PRO A 196 -11.06 -10.44 -3.03
N HIS A 197 -12.38 -10.31 -2.86
CA HIS A 197 -12.97 -10.31 -1.52
C HIS A 197 -12.67 -11.65 -0.82
N PRO A 198 -12.19 -11.64 0.44
CA PRO A 198 -11.69 -12.85 1.10
C PRO A 198 -12.74 -13.95 1.33
N THR A 199 -14.03 -13.58 1.36
CA THR A 199 -15.13 -14.50 1.65
C THR A 199 -16.29 -14.44 0.65
N GLN A 200 -16.26 -13.53 -0.33
CA GLN A 200 -17.34 -13.38 -1.32
C GLN A 200 -16.80 -13.59 -2.73
N SER A 201 -17.15 -14.70 -3.35
CA SER A 201 -16.72 -15.00 -4.72
C SER A 201 -17.30 -13.99 -5.71
N GLY A 202 -16.49 -13.60 -6.69
CA GLY A 202 -16.90 -12.65 -7.74
C GLY A 202 -17.00 -11.19 -7.27
N VAL A 203 -16.56 -10.89 -6.05
CA VAL A 203 -16.45 -9.53 -5.52
C VAL A 203 -14.98 -9.14 -5.42
N TYR A 204 -14.66 -7.92 -5.84
CA TYR A 204 -13.35 -7.30 -5.70
C TYR A 204 -13.42 -6.18 -4.69
N VAL A 205 -12.37 -6.02 -3.91
CA VAL A 205 -12.21 -4.96 -2.90
C VAL A 205 -11.08 -4.03 -3.33
N MET A 206 -11.28 -2.76 -3.09
CA MET A 206 -10.25 -1.73 -3.20
C MET A 206 -10.06 -1.06 -1.84
N LEU A 207 -8.84 -1.04 -1.36
CA LEU A 207 -8.41 -0.11 -0.32
C LEU A 207 -7.75 1.08 -1.01
N LEU A 208 -8.14 2.29 -0.64
CA LEU A 208 -7.61 3.51 -1.24
C LEU A 208 -7.44 4.60 -0.18
N MET A 209 -6.53 5.52 -0.44
CA MET A 209 -6.37 6.71 0.39
C MET A 209 -7.35 7.79 -0.05
N GLY A 210 -8.03 8.38 0.91
CA GLY A 210 -8.78 9.62 0.76
C GLY A 210 -8.29 10.66 1.75
N ASN A 211 -8.42 11.96 1.39
CA ASN A 211 -7.92 13.07 2.19
C ASN A 211 -9.05 14.05 2.55
N PRO A 212 -9.89 13.73 3.55
CA PRO A 212 -10.91 14.64 4.04
C PRO A 212 -10.29 15.69 4.99
N GLY A 213 -10.42 16.98 4.65
CA GLY A 213 -9.99 18.07 5.53
C GLY A 213 -8.49 18.07 5.87
N GLY A 214 -7.63 17.54 4.98
CA GLY A 214 -6.19 17.50 5.21
C GLY A 214 -5.68 16.26 5.97
N THR A 215 -6.56 15.36 6.40
CA THR A 215 -6.20 14.12 7.12
C THR A 215 -6.39 12.93 6.20
N ARG A 216 -5.31 12.24 5.85
CA ARG A 216 -5.37 11.02 5.03
C ARG A 216 -5.93 9.85 5.83
N LYS A 217 -6.88 9.14 5.23
CA LYS A 217 -7.54 7.94 5.75
C LYS A 217 -7.57 6.87 4.67
N ILE A 218 -7.73 5.61 5.08
CA ILE A 218 -7.90 4.48 4.18
C ILE A 218 -9.39 4.15 4.09
N TYR A 219 -9.94 4.18 2.89
CA TYR A 219 -11.32 3.83 2.59
C TYR A 219 -11.43 2.47 1.92
N VAL A 220 -12.61 1.90 1.96
CA VAL A 220 -12.96 0.63 1.33
C VAL A 220 -13.97 0.86 0.22
N GLY A 221 -13.78 0.21 -0.90
CA GLY A 221 -14.75 0.09 -1.97
C GLY A 221 -14.84 -1.34 -2.48
N TRP A 222 -15.93 -1.67 -3.17
CA TRP A 222 -16.10 -2.97 -3.82
C TRP A 222 -16.81 -2.88 -5.16
N THR A 223 -16.67 -3.94 -5.93
CA THR A 223 -17.35 -4.10 -7.21
C THR A 223 -17.47 -5.58 -7.60
N HIS A 224 -18.34 -5.89 -8.55
CA HIS A 224 -18.37 -7.16 -9.27
C HIS A 224 -17.64 -7.12 -10.61
N SER A 225 -17.19 -5.94 -11.05
CA SER A 225 -16.46 -5.74 -12.30
C SER A 225 -15.19 -4.93 -12.05
N VAL A 226 -14.03 -5.52 -12.32
CA VAL A 226 -12.71 -4.91 -12.06
C VAL A 226 -12.57 -3.53 -12.69
N THR A 227 -13.19 -3.30 -13.85
CA THR A 227 -13.05 -2.07 -14.64
C THR A 227 -14.16 -1.04 -14.41
N SER A 228 -15.20 -1.35 -13.61
CA SER A 228 -16.36 -0.47 -13.46
C SER A 228 -17.19 -0.77 -12.22
N GLY A 229 -18.20 0.08 -11.94
CA GLY A 229 -19.19 -0.18 -10.90
C GLY A 229 -18.67 -0.16 -9.48
N TRP A 230 -17.54 0.46 -9.22
CA TRP A 230 -16.99 0.62 -7.87
C TRP A 230 -17.92 1.42 -6.99
N GLN A 231 -18.18 0.90 -5.80
CA GLN A 231 -18.97 1.55 -4.75
C GLN A 231 -18.07 1.78 -3.56
N LEU A 232 -17.84 3.04 -3.21
CA LEU A 232 -17.06 3.42 -2.04
C LEU A 232 -17.94 3.50 -0.81
N GLN A 233 -17.40 3.14 0.35
CA GLN A 233 -18.07 3.22 1.64
C GLN A 233 -17.48 4.37 2.45
N PRO A 234 -18.15 5.53 2.51
CA PRO A 234 -17.64 6.70 3.22
C PRO A 234 -17.44 6.47 4.73
N GLU A 235 -18.23 5.55 5.30
CA GLU A 235 -18.20 5.23 6.73
C GLU A 235 -17.22 4.10 7.10
N LEU A 236 -16.83 3.28 6.13
CA LEU A 236 -15.84 2.21 6.33
C LEU A 236 -14.46 2.74 5.98
N HIS A 237 -13.75 3.23 6.96
CA HIS A 237 -12.41 3.75 6.80
C HIS A 237 -11.53 3.45 8.01
N LEU A 238 -10.24 3.37 7.77
CA LEU A 238 -9.23 3.35 8.80
C LEU A 238 -8.71 4.78 8.97
N ALA A 239 -8.97 5.38 10.14
CA ALA A 239 -8.49 6.70 10.52
C ALA A 239 -7.15 6.59 11.28
N PRO A 240 -6.32 7.64 11.29
CA PRO A 240 -5.10 7.61 12.09
C PRO A 240 -5.39 7.50 13.59
N ALA A 241 -4.71 6.59 14.27
CA ALA A 241 -4.73 6.44 15.71
C ALA A 241 -3.62 7.25 16.39
N ALA A 242 -3.64 7.28 17.73
CA ALA A 242 -2.57 7.89 18.53
C ALA A 242 -1.22 7.21 18.22
N GLY A 243 -0.17 8.00 18.02
CA GLY A 243 1.16 7.51 17.66
C GLY A 243 1.39 7.28 16.16
N GLU A 244 0.38 7.43 15.32
CA GLU A 244 0.50 7.26 13.86
C GLU A 244 0.83 8.55 13.11
N GLY A 245 1.06 9.66 13.80
CA GLY A 245 1.45 10.93 13.17
C GLY A 245 0.35 11.61 12.35
N GLY A 246 -0.93 11.30 12.64
CA GLY A 246 -2.11 11.98 12.11
C GLY A 246 -2.46 11.69 10.64
N GLN A 247 -1.78 10.73 10.01
CA GLN A 247 -1.96 10.37 8.58
C GLN A 247 -1.79 8.87 8.40
N VAL A 248 -2.64 8.22 7.60
CA VAL A 248 -2.50 6.81 7.20
C VAL A 248 -2.74 6.65 5.71
N SER A 249 -1.97 5.78 5.03
CA SER A 249 -2.02 5.64 3.59
C SER A 249 -1.36 4.35 3.10
N GLY A 250 -1.42 4.05 1.79
CA GLY A 250 -0.71 2.96 1.14
C GLY A 250 -1.04 1.59 1.72
N ALA A 251 -2.33 1.31 1.91
CA ALA A 251 -2.84 0.11 2.53
C ALA A 251 -2.54 -1.16 1.71
N HIS A 252 -2.21 -2.25 2.38
CA HIS A 252 -2.12 -3.59 1.79
C HIS A 252 -2.94 -4.57 2.63
N TYR A 253 -3.91 -5.25 2.01
CA TYR A 253 -4.69 -6.28 2.69
C TYR A 253 -3.87 -7.55 2.87
N TRP A 254 -3.90 -8.09 4.07
CA TRP A 254 -3.19 -9.31 4.42
C TRP A 254 -4.11 -10.28 5.18
N SER A 255 -4.47 -11.39 4.53
CA SER A 255 -5.16 -12.49 5.19
C SER A 255 -4.15 -13.29 6.00
N ARG A 256 -4.38 -13.41 7.31
CA ARG A 256 -3.50 -14.14 8.22
C ARG A 256 -4.30 -14.86 9.30
N ASN A 257 -4.04 -16.16 9.48
CA ASN A 257 -4.70 -17.00 10.52
C ASN A 257 -6.23 -16.88 10.49
N GLY A 258 -6.82 -16.84 9.29
CA GLY A 258 -8.27 -16.69 9.10
C GLY A 258 -8.82 -15.29 9.39
N GLY A 259 -7.97 -14.33 9.75
CA GLY A 259 -8.34 -12.93 9.99
C GLY A 259 -7.93 -12.00 8.87
N GLY A 260 -8.68 -10.91 8.67
CA GLY A 260 -8.37 -9.83 7.74
C GLY A 260 -7.60 -8.70 8.43
N HIS A 261 -6.46 -8.35 7.89
CA HIS A 261 -5.61 -7.27 8.39
C HIS A 261 -5.29 -6.29 7.25
N VAL A 262 -5.03 -5.05 7.61
CA VAL A 262 -4.47 -4.04 6.71
C VAL A 262 -3.12 -3.60 7.26
N VAL A 263 -2.11 -3.64 6.40
CA VAL A 263 -0.78 -3.12 6.67
C VAL A 263 -0.64 -1.82 5.89
N TYR A 264 -0.20 -0.76 6.53
CA TYR A 264 -0.20 0.60 5.96
C TYR A 264 0.94 1.43 6.53
N HIS A 265 1.33 2.46 5.81
CA HIS A 265 2.25 3.44 6.37
C HIS A 265 1.48 4.59 7.04
N ALA A 266 2.14 5.20 8.01
CA ALA A 266 1.58 6.29 8.80
C ALA A 266 2.51 7.51 8.80
N GLY A 267 1.99 8.65 9.22
CA GLY A 267 2.75 9.89 9.38
C GLY A 267 3.90 9.80 10.37
N SER A 268 3.92 8.78 11.22
CA SER A 268 5.05 8.44 12.09
C SER A 268 6.32 8.00 11.33
N GLY A 269 6.21 7.70 10.03
CA GLY A 269 7.28 7.13 9.23
C GLY A 269 7.37 5.60 9.26
N ASN A 270 6.55 4.95 10.07
CA ASN A 270 6.54 3.50 10.28
C ASN A 270 5.45 2.80 9.48
N ILE A 271 5.60 1.48 9.33
CA ILE A 271 4.55 0.61 8.82
C ILE A 271 3.78 0.03 10.01
N HIS A 272 2.49 0.24 10.02
CA HIS A 272 1.55 -0.20 11.04
C HIS A 272 0.67 -1.34 10.53
N VAL A 273 -0.02 -2.00 11.45
CA VAL A 273 -1.01 -3.03 11.14
C VAL A 273 -2.28 -2.82 11.96
N ALA A 274 -3.41 -2.98 11.32
CA ALA A 274 -4.72 -3.01 11.94
C ALA A 274 -5.49 -4.28 11.56
N ARG A 275 -6.33 -4.77 12.45
CA ARG A 275 -7.32 -5.81 12.13
C ARG A 275 -8.57 -5.13 11.60
N VAL A 276 -8.98 -5.52 10.40
CA VAL A 276 -10.20 -5.01 9.75
C VAL A 276 -11.28 -6.08 9.59
N GLY A 277 -10.98 -7.33 9.90
CA GLY A 277 -11.87 -8.46 9.65
C GLY A 277 -11.94 -8.82 8.17
N THR A 278 -12.54 -9.97 7.87
CA THR A 278 -12.78 -10.40 6.47
C THR A 278 -13.97 -9.69 5.83
N GLY A 279 -14.83 -9.06 6.64
CA GLY A 279 -15.96 -8.24 6.22
C GLY A 279 -15.70 -6.75 6.26
N PHE A 280 -14.49 -6.31 6.60
CA PHE A 280 -14.10 -4.90 6.77
C PHE A 280 -14.98 -4.16 7.80
N ASP A 281 -15.36 -4.87 8.86
CA ASP A 281 -16.30 -4.45 9.91
C ASP A 281 -15.61 -4.02 11.21
N ARG A 282 -14.28 -3.94 11.21
CA ARG A 282 -13.44 -3.63 12.39
C ARG A 282 -12.42 -2.55 12.06
N GLU A 283 -11.95 -1.88 13.11
CA GLU A 283 -10.84 -0.92 13.08
C GLU A 283 -10.03 -1.08 14.38
N ASP A 284 -9.32 -2.22 14.50
CA ASP A 284 -8.50 -2.50 15.68
C ASP A 284 -7.03 -2.21 15.33
N HIS A 285 -6.49 -1.07 15.74
CA HIS A 285 -5.07 -0.73 15.57
C HIS A 285 -4.21 -1.61 16.48
N LEU A 286 -3.30 -2.38 15.89
CA LEU A 286 -2.46 -3.34 16.61
C LEU A 286 -1.07 -2.79 16.94
N GLY A 287 -0.62 -1.76 16.22
CA GLY A 287 0.65 -1.08 16.45
C GLY A 287 1.62 -1.13 15.28
N VAL A 288 2.89 -0.86 15.56
CA VAL A 288 3.97 -0.82 14.59
C VAL A 288 4.36 -2.25 14.18
N LEU A 289 4.21 -2.57 12.91
CA LEU A 289 4.65 -3.83 12.32
C LEU A 289 6.12 -3.77 11.91
N TYR A 290 6.56 -2.62 11.39
CA TYR A 290 7.94 -2.38 11.01
C TYR A 290 8.34 -0.95 11.38
N ASP A 291 9.40 -0.83 12.18
CA ASP A 291 10.00 0.45 12.59
C ASP A 291 11.07 0.83 11.57
N SER A 292 10.89 1.97 10.91
CA SER A 292 11.80 2.45 9.89
C SER A 292 13.19 2.87 10.45
N GLY A 293 13.26 3.19 11.75
CA GLY A 293 14.48 3.72 12.34
C GLY A 293 14.96 5.05 11.74
N SER A 294 15.76 5.81 12.46
CA SER A 294 16.31 7.10 11.98
C SER A 294 17.59 6.96 11.15
N ALA A 295 18.22 5.77 11.16
CA ALA A 295 19.44 5.47 10.42
C ALA A 295 19.13 4.77 9.08
N ALA A 296 20.18 4.62 8.25
CA ALA A 296 20.08 3.77 7.04
C ALA A 296 19.60 2.35 7.41
N PRO A 297 18.83 1.68 6.55
CA PRO A 297 18.51 2.13 5.19
C PRO A 297 17.33 3.10 5.08
N ASP A 298 16.47 3.21 6.08
CA ASP A 298 15.14 3.81 5.96
C ASP A 298 15.10 5.31 6.28
N HIS A 299 16.06 5.79 7.05
CA HIS A 299 16.17 7.21 7.43
C HIS A 299 14.88 7.81 8.03
N GLY A 300 14.14 7.02 8.80
CA GLY A 300 12.89 7.43 9.45
C GLY A 300 11.66 7.35 8.57
N ARG A 301 11.73 6.65 7.42
CA ARG A 301 10.56 6.47 6.54
C ARG A 301 10.55 5.08 5.90
N ALA A 302 9.46 4.37 6.12
CA ALA A 302 9.07 3.18 5.38
C ALA A 302 7.60 3.32 4.98
N ALA A 303 7.28 3.16 3.70
CA ALA A 303 5.92 3.43 3.23
C ALA A 303 5.46 2.47 2.13
N ALA A 304 4.16 2.50 1.84
CA ALA A 304 3.49 1.76 0.78
C ALA A 304 3.85 0.27 0.71
N PRO A 305 3.70 -0.51 1.79
CA PRO A 305 4.11 -1.91 1.83
C PRO A 305 3.39 -2.75 0.77
N SER A 306 4.13 -3.69 0.18
CA SER A 306 3.62 -4.73 -0.71
C SER A 306 4.17 -6.07 -0.26
N PHE A 307 3.28 -7.01 0.07
CA PHE A 307 3.65 -8.32 0.56
C PHE A 307 3.57 -9.38 -0.54
N VAL A 308 4.56 -10.27 -0.53
CA VAL A 308 4.52 -11.53 -1.27
C VAL A 308 5.05 -12.65 -0.40
N GLU A 309 4.41 -13.81 -0.46
CA GLU A 309 4.84 -15.00 0.25
C GLU A 309 5.47 -15.98 -0.74
N VAL A 310 6.65 -16.47 -0.41
CA VAL A 310 7.42 -17.42 -1.21
C VAL A 310 8.04 -18.46 -0.29
N ASP A 311 7.76 -19.74 -0.52
CA ASP A 311 8.30 -20.86 0.26
C ASP A 311 8.15 -20.67 1.78
N GLY A 312 6.95 -20.21 2.21
CA GLY A 312 6.63 -19.94 3.61
C GLY A 312 7.35 -18.73 4.22
N ARG A 313 8.03 -17.92 3.41
CA ARG A 313 8.67 -16.66 3.82
C ARG A 313 7.90 -15.46 3.30
N LEU A 314 7.61 -14.51 4.17
CA LEU A 314 6.96 -13.25 3.81
C LEU A 314 8.04 -12.23 3.44
N HIS A 315 7.95 -11.71 2.22
CA HIS A 315 8.76 -10.60 1.73
C HIS A 315 7.93 -9.33 1.72
N MET A 316 8.46 -8.26 2.28
CA MET A 316 7.86 -6.92 2.26
C MET A 316 8.72 -6.01 1.38
N PHE A 317 8.11 -5.48 0.33
CA PHE A 317 8.67 -4.39 -0.47
C PHE A 317 8.04 -3.07 0.00
N TYR A 318 8.84 -2.03 0.12
CA TYR A 318 8.38 -0.71 0.59
C TYR A 318 9.25 0.41 -0.02
N GLU A 319 8.83 1.66 0.13
CA GLU A 319 9.56 2.87 -0.27
C GLU A 319 10.23 3.57 0.91
#